data_aaa206901c2fee99a54df0c467133113
#
_entry.id   aaa206901c2fee99a54df0c467133113
#
_cell.length_a   1.000
_cell.length_b   1.000
_cell.length_c   1.000
_cell.angle_alpha   90.00
_cell.angle_beta   90.00
_cell.angle_gamma   90.00
#
_symmetry.space_group_name_H-M   'P 1'
#
loop_
_entity.id
_entity.type
_entity.pdbx_description
1 polymer ?
#
loop_
_entity_poly.entity_id
_entity_poly.type
_entity_poly.pdbx_seq_one_letter_code
_entity_poly.pdbx_strand_id
1 'polypeptide(L)'
;MAFAPKVIVVPIDLSEHSRKALASAADLGVCFHSRLVVLTVIEDRFPYPDLFSFDHPTEDFYKVMRERAHEELKKLIEHLPHIKAQADLYITRGRPAEKIVEVAAKEKADLIVMGTHGTSGLSHALLGSVCDKVIRQAPCPVLVVRHSAHE
;
A
#
# COMPACT_ATOMS: atom_id res chain seq x y z
N MET A 1 -20.28 -19.92 -4.03
CA MET A 1 -20.25 -18.58 -4.68
C MET A 1 -18.85 -18.27 -5.17
N ALA A 2 -18.73 -17.71 -6.35
CA ALA A 2 -17.43 -17.30 -6.86
C ALA A 2 -16.93 -16.06 -6.10
N PHE A 3 -15.64 -16.05 -5.77
CA PHE A 3 -14.99 -14.89 -5.18
C PHE A 3 -14.87 -13.79 -6.24
N ALA A 4 -15.49 -12.65 -6.02
CA ALA A 4 -15.50 -11.52 -6.93
C ALA A 4 -15.36 -10.21 -6.12
N PRO A 5 -14.13 -9.78 -5.82
CA PRO A 5 -13.90 -8.62 -4.99
C PRO A 5 -14.40 -7.34 -5.67
N LYS A 6 -15.19 -6.54 -4.94
CA LYS A 6 -15.69 -5.25 -5.41
C LYS A 6 -14.82 -4.08 -4.97
N VAL A 7 -14.16 -4.22 -3.84
CA VAL A 7 -13.23 -3.23 -3.30
C VAL A 7 -11.90 -3.90 -2.99
N ILE A 8 -10.84 -3.41 -3.60
CA ILE A 8 -9.46 -3.89 -3.41
C ILE A 8 -8.62 -2.77 -2.82
N VAL A 9 -8.04 -3.01 -1.65
CA VAL A 9 -7.06 -2.09 -1.05
C VAL A 9 -5.65 -2.50 -1.47
N VAL A 10 -4.88 -1.54 -1.97
CA VAL A 10 -3.52 -1.76 -2.45
C VAL A 10 -2.57 -0.81 -1.72
N PRO A 11 -1.87 -1.27 -0.69
CA PRO A 11 -0.83 -0.47 -0.03
C PRO A 11 0.38 -0.25 -0.93
N ILE A 12 0.82 1.00 -1.04
CA ILE A 12 1.96 1.42 -1.86
C ILE A 12 2.97 2.18 -0.99
N ASP A 13 4.20 1.71 -0.96
CA ASP A 13 5.34 2.38 -0.32
C ASP A 13 6.40 2.85 -1.32
N LEU A 14 6.07 2.83 -2.62
CA LEU A 14 6.91 3.17 -3.76
C LEU A 14 8.07 2.18 -4.02
N SER A 15 8.16 1.07 -3.29
CA SER A 15 9.08 -0.02 -3.60
C SER A 15 8.67 -0.75 -4.88
N GLU A 16 9.60 -1.49 -5.49
CA GLU A 16 9.27 -2.36 -6.63
C GLU A 16 8.23 -3.42 -6.27
N HIS A 17 8.30 -3.97 -5.06
CA HIS A 17 7.32 -4.94 -4.57
C HIS A 17 5.90 -4.38 -4.56
N SER A 18 5.73 -3.15 -4.08
CA SER A 18 4.40 -2.52 -4.06
C SER A 18 3.92 -2.12 -5.45
N ARG A 19 4.83 -1.73 -6.35
CA ARG A 19 4.49 -1.44 -7.76
C ARG A 19 3.98 -2.68 -8.49
N LYS A 20 4.61 -3.83 -8.28
CA LYS A 20 4.14 -5.13 -8.83
C LYS A 20 2.80 -5.54 -8.25
N ALA A 21 2.60 -5.32 -6.95
CA ALA A 21 1.30 -5.55 -6.32
C ALA A 21 0.21 -4.68 -6.94
N LEU A 22 0.50 -3.41 -7.23
CA LEU A 22 -0.43 -2.52 -7.92
C LEU A 22 -0.77 -3.03 -9.32
N ALA A 23 0.20 -3.49 -10.09
CA ALA A 23 -0.04 -4.06 -11.42
C ALA A 23 -0.97 -5.28 -11.35
N SER A 24 -0.73 -6.20 -10.41
CA SER A 24 -1.60 -7.36 -10.19
C SER A 24 -3.02 -6.95 -9.75
N ALA A 25 -3.12 -5.96 -8.86
CA ALA A 25 -4.41 -5.43 -8.43
C ALA A 25 -5.16 -4.74 -9.57
N ALA A 26 -4.44 -4.07 -10.47
CA ALA A 26 -5.01 -3.46 -11.66
C ALA A 26 -5.66 -4.51 -12.59
N ASP A 27 -4.96 -5.61 -12.84
CA ASP A 27 -5.48 -6.70 -13.65
C ASP A 27 -6.75 -7.31 -13.02
N LEU A 28 -6.73 -7.55 -11.70
CA LEU A 28 -7.90 -8.02 -10.97
C LEU A 28 -9.05 -7.00 -11.02
N GLY A 29 -8.71 -5.72 -10.87
CA GLY A 29 -9.68 -4.62 -10.94
C GLY A 29 -10.42 -4.58 -12.27
N VAL A 30 -9.72 -4.81 -13.37
CA VAL A 30 -10.32 -4.93 -14.71
C VAL A 30 -11.22 -6.16 -14.80
N CYS A 31 -10.72 -7.33 -14.36
CA CYS A 31 -11.47 -8.59 -14.46
C CYS A 31 -12.77 -8.58 -13.66
N PHE A 32 -12.77 -7.98 -12.48
CA PHE A 32 -13.91 -7.99 -11.54
C PHE A 32 -14.68 -6.68 -11.48
N HIS A 33 -14.29 -5.68 -12.24
CA HIS A 33 -14.83 -4.31 -12.16
C HIS A 33 -14.75 -3.75 -10.74
N SER A 34 -13.61 -3.96 -10.10
CA SER A 34 -13.37 -3.55 -8.72
C SER A 34 -12.99 -2.08 -8.61
N ARG A 35 -13.41 -1.43 -7.53
CA ARG A 35 -12.84 -0.16 -7.09
C ARG A 35 -11.50 -0.43 -6.40
N LEU A 36 -10.47 0.28 -6.79
CA LEU A 36 -9.15 0.20 -6.19
C LEU A 36 -8.93 1.35 -5.21
N VAL A 37 -8.57 1.03 -3.99
CA VAL A 37 -8.13 2.02 -2.99
C VAL A 37 -6.61 1.93 -2.90
N VAL A 38 -5.93 2.84 -3.58
CA VAL A 38 -4.47 2.90 -3.61
C VAL A 38 -4.00 3.72 -2.42
N LEU A 39 -3.41 3.03 -1.44
CA LEU A 39 -3.13 3.57 -0.11
C LEU A 39 -1.64 3.77 0.12
N THR A 40 -1.25 4.97 0.54
CA THR A 40 0.09 5.23 1.08
C THR A 40 -0.03 5.69 2.54
N VAL A 41 0.79 5.10 3.40
CA VAL A 41 0.89 5.47 4.81
C VAL A 41 2.20 6.20 5.06
N ILE A 42 2.11 7.44 5.52
CA ILE A 42 3.27 8.22 5.96
C ILE A 42 3.57 7.81 7.40
N GLU A 43 4.75 7.27 7.65
CA GLU A 43 5.11 6.78 8.97
C GLU A 43 5.34 7.91 9.96
N ASP A 44 4.85 7.72 11.20
CA ASP A 44 5.03 8.67 12.31
C ASP A 44 6.41 8.58 12.96
N ARG A 45 7.21 7.59 12.61
CA ARG A 45 8.51 7.33 13.22
C ARG A 45 9.64 7.54 12.26
N PHE A 46 10.63 8.32 12.68
CA PHE A 46 11.93 8.31 12.01
C PHE A 46 12.73 7.08 12.46
N PRO A 47 13.37 6.38 11.53
CA PRO A 47 14.20 5.21 11.85
C PRO A 47 15.45 5.57 12.68
N TYR A 48 15.80 6.86 12.78
CA TYR A 48 17.00 7.34 13.46
C TYR A 48 16.68 8.52 14.39
N PRO A 49 16.06 8.27 15.56
CA PRO A 49 15.70 9.35 16.49
C PRO A 49 16.91 10.12 17.00
N ASP A 50 18.09 9.50 17.05
CA ASP A 50 19.30 10.11 17.59
C ASP A 50 20.00 11.10 16.63
N LEU A 51 19.62 11.11 15.36
CA LEU A 51 20.21 11.99 14.34
C LEU A 51 19.47 13.32 14.17
N PHE A 52 18.26 13.41 14.69
CA PHE A 52 17.43 14.59 14.56
C PHE A 52 16.97 15.05 15.94
N SER A 53 17.27 16.31 16.27
CA SER A 53 16.92 16.94 17.54
C SER A 53 15.41 17.16 17.76
N PHE A 54 14.57 16.57 16.92
CA PHE A 54 13.12 16.74 16.96
C PHE A 54 12.45 15.41 17.28
N ASP A 55 11.76 15.37 18.41
CA ASP A 55 11.05 14.17 18.87
C ASP A 55 9.86 13.77 17.96
N HIS A 56 9.35 14.69 17.16
CA HIS A 56 8.22 14.47 16.26
C HIS A 56 8.34 15.28 14.97
N PRO A 57 7.93 14.70 13.81
CA PRO A 57 7.80 15.46 12.57
C PRO A 57 6.80 16.61 12.73
N THR A 58 7.10 17.75 12.15
CA THR A 58 6.19 18.91 12.16
C THR A 58 5.00 18.68 11.23
N GLU A 59 3.90 19.42 11.43
CA GLU A 59 2.75 19.40 10.52
C GLU A 59 3.15 19.84 9.10
N ASP A 60 4.07 20.79 8.96
CA ASP A 60 4.60 21.21 7.66
C ASP A 60 5.34 20.07 6.94
N PHE A 61 6.08 19.25 7.68
CA PHE A 61 6.72 18.06 7.15
C PHE A 61 5.69 17.06 6.59
N TYR A 62 4.64 16.77 7.34
CA TYR A 62 3.57 15.88 6.87
C TYR A 62 2.87 16.42 5.64
N LYS A 63 2.64 17.72 5.57
CA LYS A 63 2.04 18.36 4.39
C LYS A 63 2.90 18.13 3.15
N VAL A 64 4.20 18.37 3.26
CA VAL A 64 5.15 18.15 2.14
C VAL A 64 5.18 16.67 1.74
N MET A 65 5.25 15.75 2.71
CA MET A 65 5.27 14.32 2.42
C MET A 65 3.97 13.84 1.77
N ARG A 66 2.84 14.37 2.21
CA ARG A 66 1.53 14.07 1.64
C ARG A 66 1.43 14.53 0.18
N GLU A 67 1.87 15.75 -0.11
CA GLU A 67 1.89 16.30 -1.46
C GLU A 67 2.78 15.45 -2.37
N ARG A 68 3.97 15.06 -1.92
CA ARG A 68 4.87 14.15 -2.65
C ARG A 68 4.26 12.80 -2.90
N ALA A 69 3.68 12.18 -1.87
CA ALA A 69 3.02 10.89 -1.99
C ALA A 69 1.87 10.95 -3.01
N HIS A 70 1.07 12.01 -2.98
CA HIS A 70 -0.02 12.22 -3.93
C HIS A 70 0.51 12.30 -5.37
N GLU A 71 1.55 13.10 -5.62
CA GLU A 71 2.16 13.23 -6.94
C GLU A 71 2.74 11.89 -7.45
N GLU A 72 3.43 11.14 -6.59
CA GLU A 72 4.01 9.86 -6.98
C GLU A 72 2.93 8.79 -7.26
N LEU A 73 1.88 8.73 -6.44
CA LEU A 73 0.74 7.85 -6.71
C LEU A 73 0.03 8.21 -8.00
N LYS A 74 -0.16 9.49 -8.25
CA LYS A 74 -0.77 9.98 -9.49
C LYS A 74 0.02 9.54 -10.72
N LYS A 75 1.34 9.67 -10.68
CA LYS A 75 2.22 9.18 -11.76
C LYS A 75 2.08 7.68 -11.98
N LEU A 76 2.03 6.88 -10.90
CA LEU A 76 1.83 5.44 -11.00
C LEU A 76 0.51 5.09 -11.70
N ILE A 77 -0.57 5.76 -11.33
CA ILE A 77 -1.89 5.55 -11.93
C ILE A 77 -1.92 6.00 -13.40
N GLU A 78 -1.22 7.05 -13.75
CA GLU A 78 -1.11 7.52 -15.14
C GLU A 78 -0.46 6.48 -16.06
N HIS A 79 0.44 5.64 -15.53
CA HIS A 79 1.04 4.51 -16.26
C HIS A 79 0.09 3.30 -16.40
N LEU A 80 -1.07 3.34 -15.72
CA LEU A 80 -2.10 2.31 -15.75
C LEU A 80 -3.45 2.92 -16.16
N PRO A 81 -3.57 3.46 -17.39
CA PRO A 81 -4.74 4.25 -17.79
C PRO A 81 -6.07 3.47 -17.72
N HIS A 82 -6.01 2.15 -17.85
CA HIS A 82 -7.19 1.27 -17.81
C HIS A 82 -7.87 1.19 -16.43
N ILE A 83 -7.18 1.63 -15.35
CA ILE A 83 -7.76 1.64 -13.99
C ILE A 83 -7.98 3.05 -13.44
N LYS A 84 -7.61 4.08 -14.18
CA LYS A 84 -7.65 5.47 -13.70
C LYS A 84 -9.02 5.88 -13.15
N ALA A 85 -10.09 5.45 -13.81
CA ALA A 85 -11.46 5.76 -13.37
C ALA A 85 -11.93 4.93 -12.16
N GLN A 86 -11.22 3.86 -11.80
CA GLN A 86 -11.58 2.93 -10.74
C GLN A 86 -10.66 3.06 -9.51
N ALA A 87 -9.63 3.90 -9.58
CA ALA A 87 -8.62 4.07 -8.54
C ALA A 87 -8.84 5.34 -7.72
N ASP A 88 -9.04 5.17 -6.43
CA ASP A 88 -9.07 6.25 -5.44
C ASP A 88 -7.71 6.31 -4.73
N LEU A 89 -7.10 7.48 -4.67
CA LEU A 89 -5.86 7.70 -3.94
C LEU A 89 -6.17 8.04 -2.48
N TYR A 90 -5.59 7.28 -1.57
CA TYR A 90 -5.78 7.45 -0.14
C TYR A 90 -4.43 7.61 0.55
N ILE A 91 -4.23 8.72 1.25
CA ILE A 91 -2.99 9.00 1.97
C ILE A 91 -3.34 9.25 3.43
N THR A 92 -2.70 8.50 4.31
CA THR A 92 -2.88 8.65 5.76
C THR A 92 -1.52 8.61 6.44
N ARG A 93 -1.49 8.89 7.74
CA ARG A 93 -0.28 8.78 8.55
C ARG A 93 -0.48 7.86 9.74
N GLY A 94 0.60 7.24 10.18
CA GLY A 94 0.59 6.35 11.33
C GLY A 94 1.51 5.16 11.13
N ARG A 95 1.16 4.06 11.75
CA ARG A 95 1.86 2.78 11.59
C ARG A 95 1.28 2.04 10.38
N PRO A 96 2.12 1.65 9.40
CA PRO A 96 1.63 1.08 8.14
C PRO A 96 0.65 -0.07 8.30
N ALA A 97 1.01 -1.12 9.05
CA ALA A 97 0.14 -2.30 9.20
C ALA A 97 -1.21 -1.95 9.84
N GLU A 98 -1.21 -1.13 10.88
CA GLU A 98 -2.43 -0.69 11.56
C GLU A 98 -3.34 0.11 10.63
N LYS A 99 -2.76 1.04 9.87
CA LYS A 99 -3.52 1.89 8.94
C LYS A 99 -4.06 1.12 7.74
N ILE A 100 -3.32 0.14 7.24
CA ILE A 100 -3.81 -0.73 6.17
C ILE A 100 -5.05 -1.49 6.63
N VAL A 101 -5.00 -2.11 7.81
CA VAL A 101 -6.14 -2.85 8.39
C VAL A 101 -7.32 -1.92 8.65
N GLU A 102 -7.07 -0.74 9.23
CA GLU A 102 -8.10 0.28 9.50
C GLU A 102 -8.82 0.73 8.21
N VAL A 103 -8.05 1.07 7.17
CA VAL A 103 -8.62 1.50 5.88
C VAL A 103 -9.36 0.36 5.19
N ALA A 104 -8.84 -0.86 5.24
CA ALA A 104 -9.52 -2.03 4.68
C ALA A 104 -10.88 -2.26 5.36
N ALA A 105 -10.96 -2.12 6.68
CA ALA A 105 -12.22 -2.22 7.41
C ALA A 105 -13.19 -1.08 7.08
N LYS A 106 -12.70 0.16 7.08
CA LYS A 106 -13.48 1.36 6.77
C LYS A 106 -14.08 1.32 5.37
N GLU A 107 -13.28 0.93 4.39
CA GLU A 107 -13.69 0.84 2.99
C GLU A 107 -14.46 -0.44 2.66
N LYS A 108 -14.65 -1.32 3.63
CA LYS A 108 -15.28 -2.65 3.46
C LYS A 108 -14.60 -3.43 2.32
N ALA A 109 -13.28 -3.49 2.38
CA ALA A 109 -12.48 -4.18 1.37
C ALA A 109 -12.80 -5.68 1.32
N ASP A 110 -12.90 -6.20 0.10
CA ASP A 110 -13.06 -7.62 -0.16
C ASP A 110 -11.72 -8.33 -0.34
N LEU A 111 -10.67 -7.55 -0.61
CA LEU A 111 -9.32 -8.05 -0.86
C LEU A 111 -8.28 -6.96 -0.54
N ILE A 112 -7.17 -7.37 0.04
CA ILE A 112 -5.95 -6.56 0.09
C ILE A 112 -4.94 -7.21 -0.85
N VAL A 113 -4.31 -6.42 -1.71
CA VAL A 113 -3.21 -6.88 -2.59
C VAL A 113 -1.95 -6.12 -2.22
N MET A 114 -0.91 -6.82 -1.80
CA MET A 114 0.32 -6.18 -1.33
C MET A 114 1.57 -6.98 -1.67
N GLY A 115 2.72 -6.30 -1.68
CA GLY A 115 4.01 -6.96 -1.87
C GLY A 115 4.49 -7.69 -0.60
N THR A 116 5.46 -8.57 -0.77
CA THR A 116 6.06 -9.33 0.34
C THR A 116 6.94 -8.48 1.25
N HIS A 117 7.58 -7.44 0.68
CA HIS A 117 8.53 -6.57 1.36
C HIS A 117 8.24 -5.11 1.01
N GLY A 118 8.62 -4.21 1.92
CA GLY A 118 8.65 -2.79 1.65
C GLY A 118 10.07 -2.27 1.40
N THR A 119 10.31 -1.02 1.78
CA THR A 119 11.58 -0.33 1.63
C THR A 119 12.66 -0.76 2.62
N SER A 120 12.35 -1.64 3.56
CA SER A 120 13.23 -2.02 4.69
C SER A 120 14.40 -2.95 4.32
N GLY A 121 14.49 -3.44 3.08
CA GLY A 121 15.64 -4.22 2.61
C GLY A 121 15.85 -5.58 3.26
N LEU A 122 14.82 -6.18 3.85
CA LEU A 122 14.90 -7.51 4.45
C LEU A 122 15.20 -8.61 3.41
N SER A 123 15.81 -9.70 3.88
CA SER A 123 16.12 -10.88 3.06
C SER A 123 14.90 -11.38 2.27
N HIS A 124 15.11 -11.78 1.02
CA HIS A 124 14.07 -12.34 0.12
C HIS A 124 13.39 -13.61 0.65
N ALA A 125 13.94 -14.26 1.66
CA ALA A 125 13.40 -15.50 2.24
C ALA A 125 12.30 -15.27 3.28
N LEU A 126 12.14 -14.05 3.81
CA LEU A 126 11.21 -13.73 4.89
C LEU A 126 10.16 -12.73 4.43
N LEU A 127 8.96 -12.85 4.95
CA LEU A 127 7.92 -11.82 4.79
C LEU A 127 8.35 -10.54 5.54
N GLY A 128 8.08 -9.39 4.95
CA GLY A 128 8.26 -8.11 5.62
C GLY A 128 7.33 -7.98 6.84
N SER A 129 7.76 -7.20 7.82
CA SER A 129 7.01 -7.00 9.07
C SER A 129 5.60 -6.45 8.86
N VAL A 130 5.43 -5.54 7.91
CA VAL A 130 4.11 -4.97 7.56
C VAL A 130 3.22 -6.04 6.96
N CYS A 131 3.72 -6.79 5.98
CA CYS A 131 2.98 -7.86 5.32
C CYS A 131 2.53 -8.94 6.32
N ASP A 132 3.43 -9.39 7.20
CA ASP A 132 3.12 -10.38 8.23
C ASP A 132 2.00 -9.91 9.17
N LYS A 133 2.07 -8.68 9.65
CA LYS A 133 1.02 -8.11 10.52
C LYS A 133 -0.32 -7.96 9.80
N VAL A 134 -0.32 -7.50 8.56
CA VAL A 134 -1.54 -7.34 7.76
C VAL A 134 -2.21 -8.70 7.55
N ILE A 135 -1.46 -9.74 7.19
CA ILE A 135 -1.99 -11.10 7.02
C ILE A 135 -2.70 -11.58 8.29
N ARG A 136 -2.13 -11.31 9.46
CA ARG A 136 -2.68 -11.75 10.74
C ARG A 136 -3.95 -10.98 11.17
N GLN A 137 -4.08 -9.72 10.78
CA GLN A 137 -5.09 -8.79 11.31
C GLN A 137 -6.11 -8.34 10.28
N ALA A 138 -5.93 -8.65 9.01
CA ALA A 138 -6.80 -8.17 7.93
C ALA A 138 -8.26 -8.63 8.11
N PRO A 139 -9.24 -7.75 7.82
CA PRO A 139 -10.66 -8.10 7.87
C PRO A 139 -11.14 -8.88 6.64
N CYS A 140 -10.25 -9.11 5.67
CA CYS A 140 -10.55 -9.77 4.39
C CYS A 140 -9.34 -10.58 3.92
N PRO A 141 -9.47 -11.40 2.87
CA PRO A 141 -8.35 -12.10 2.25
C PRO A 141 -7.22 -11.15 1.83
N VAL A 142 -5.99 -11.64 1.89
CA VAL A 142 -4.79 -10.91 1.48
C VAL A 142 -4.07 -11.69 0.39
N LEU A 143 -3.94 -11.07 -0.78
CA LEU A 143 -3.12 -11.60 -1.87
C LEU A 143 -1.72 -10.98 -1.77
N VAL A 144 -0.74 -11.82 -1.57
CA VAL A 144 0.66 -11.42 -1.46
C VAL A 144 1.35 -11.64 -2.80
N VAL A 145 1.83 -10.56 -3.40
CA VAL A 145 2.54 -10.61 -4.70
C VAL A 145 4.03 -10.68 -4.46
N ARG A 146 4.64 -11.78 -4.89
CA ARG A 146 6.09 -11.97 -4.78
C ARG A 146 6.81 -11.31 -5.95
N HIS A 147 7.95 -10.71 -5.64
CA HIS A 147 8.90 -10.29 -6.65
C HIS A 147 9.87 -11.44 -6.88
N SER A 148 9.87 -12.03 -8.08
CA SER A 148 10.87 -13.04 -8.45
C SER A 148 12.13 -12.33 -8.96
N ALA A 149 13.30 -12.77 -8.49
CA ALA A 149 14.60 -12.21 -8.91
C ALA A 149 14.98 -12.56 -10.37
N HIS A 150 14.10 -13.25 -11.11
CA HIS A 150 14.35 -13.75 -12.47
C HIS A 150 13.54 -13.03 -13.56
N GLU A 151 12.90 -11.93 -13.21
CA GLU A 151 12.19 -11.08 -14.18
C GLU A 151 12.93 -9.79 -14.47
#